data_151283d573a2e2d9457f9b5424a6affa
#
_entry.id   151283d573a2e2d9457f9b5424a6affa
#
_cell.length_a   1.000
_cell.length_b   1.000
_cell.length_c   1.000
_cell.angle_alpha   90.00
_cell.angle_beta   90.00
_cell.angle_gamma   90.00
#
_symmetry.space_group_name_H-M   'P 1'
#
loop_
_entity.id
_entity.type
_entity.pdbx_description
1 polymer ?
#
loop_
_entity_poly.entity_id
_entity_poly.type
_entity_poly.pdbx_seq_one_letter_code
_entity_poly.pdbx_strand_id
1 'polypeptide(L)'
;MVLDVGCGTRKAEPGAVGIDVNPRSAADIIWDLNELPWPLDSDAFDRVHMSHIIEHVRDVTRTMAEIWRVARDGADVFVVTPHFSSHNSYTDPTHVRHLAARSFRYFTGEDCATFSGSSVRFSIEGLELTFGKNFVLDGAGRWLARHNLEWYERHAAWVLPAQDIRCHLRVRK
;
A
#
# COMPACT_ATOMS: atom_id res chain seq x y z
N MET A 1 2.60 -14.61 12.63
CA MET A 1 3.31 -13.37 13.07
C MET A 1 2.84 -12.18 12.26
N VAL A 2 2.96 -10.96 12.80
CA VAL A 2 2.60 -9.72 12.11
C VAL A 2 3.87 -8.93 11.80
N LEU A 3 3.99 -8.41 10.57
CA LEU A 3 5.04 -7.50 10.13
C LEU A 3 4.45 -6.09 9.98
N ASP A 4 5.16 -5.09 10.46
CA ASP A 4 4.84 -3.67 10.27
C ASP A 4 5.99 -2.98 9.52
N VAL A 5 5.75 -2.70 8.25
CA VAL A 5 6.74 -2.13 7.33
C VAL A 5 6.67 -0.61 7.40
N GLY A 6 7.78 0.02 7.82
CA GLY A 6 7.84 1.45 8.09
C GLY A 6 7.01 1.82 9.32
N CYS A 7 7.24 1.11 10.43
CA CYS A 7 6.39 1.20 11.63
C CYS A 7 6.45 2.56 12.35
N GLY A 8 7.40 3.44 12.00
CA GLY A 8 7.55 4.73 12.64
C GLY A 8 7.74 4.64 14.16
N THR A 9 7.14 5.58 14.89
CA THR A 9 7.27 5.63 16.36
C THR A 9 6.32 4.71 17.11
N ARG A 10 5.38 4.05 16.41
CA ARG A 10 4.39 3.16 17.02
C ARG A 10 3.95 2.10 16.02
N LYS A 11 4.13 0.84 16.39
CA LYS A 11 3.70 -0.31 15.60
C LYS A 11 2.18 -0.36 15.43
N ALA A 12 1.73 -0.84 14.28
CA ALA A 12 0.32 -1.00 13.94
C ALA A 12 -0.42 -1.94 14.91
N GLU A 13 0.26 -3.00 15.36
CA GLU A 13 -0.27 -3.95 16.34
C GLU A 13 0.75 -4.23 17.45
N PRO A 14 0.29 -4.44 18.70
CA PRO A 14 1.16 -4.93 19.77
C PRO A 14 1.78 -6.29 19.39
N GLY A 15 3.09 -6.42 19.56
CA GLY A 15 3.82 -7.66 19.24
C GLY A 15 4.14 -7.85 17.76
N ALA A 16 3.82 -6.91 16.88
CA ALA A 16 4.29 -6.93 15.50
C ALA A 16 5.82 -6.79 15.45
N VAL A 17 6.45 -7.44 14.48
CA VAL A 17 7.84 -7.18 14.10
C VAL A 17 7.86 -5.92 13.26
N GLY A 18 8.53 -4.86 13.73
CA GLY A 18 8.66 -3.59 13.01
C GLY A 18 9.98 -3.53 12.24
N ILE A 19 9.93 -3.06 10.99
CA ILE A 19 11.10 -2.72 10.19
C ILE A 19 11.00 -1.25 9.74
N ASP A 20 12.06 -0.46 9.94
CA ASP A 20 12.07 0.97 9.60
C ASP A 20 13.52 1.44 9.40
N VAL A 21 13.71 2.46 8.57
CA VAL A 21 15.02 3.07 8.35
C VAL A 21 15.46 4.00 9.50
N ASN A 22 14.49 4.53 10.24
CA ASN A 22 14.76 5.49 11.31
C ASN A 22 15.18 4.79 12.60
N PRO A 23 16.41 5.01 13.11
CA PRO A 23 16.89 4.37 14.35
C PRO A 23 16.16 4.84 15.61
N ARG A 24 15.30 5.88 15.51
CA ARG A 24 14.44 6.37 16.60
C ARG A 24 13.01 5.84 16.53
N SER A 25 12.73 4.95 15.56
CA SER A 25 11.43 4.30 15.43
C SER A 25 11.20 3.25 16.51
N ALA A 26 10.00 2.66 16.52
CA ALA A 26 9.67 1.49 17.33
C ALA A 26 10.07 0.16 16.65
N ALA A 27 10.92 0.21 15.62
CA ALA A 27 11.32 -0.96 14.86
C ALA A 27 12.20 -1.91 15.67
N ASP A 28 12.02 -3.19 15.42
CA ASP A 28 12.92 -4.25 15.91
C ASP A 28 14.12 -4.40 14.96
N ILE A 29 13.94 -4.01 13.69
CA ILE A 29 14.95 -4.11 12.64
C ILE A 29 15.10 -2.74 11.99
N ILE A 30 16.30 -2.15 12.08
CA ILE A 30 16.62 -0.91 11.39
C ILE A 30 17.19 -1.25 10.01
N TRP A 31 16.44 -0.91 8.95
CA TRP A 31 16.77 -1.28 7.59
C TRP A 31 16.19 -0.31 6.55
N ASP A 32 16.96 0.01 5.50
CA ASP A 32 16.41 0.73 4.34
C ASP A 32 15.58 -0.23 3.49
N LEU A 33 14.29 0.06 3.36
CA LEU A 33 13.35 -0.78 2.59
C LEU A 33 13.68 -0.87 1.10
N ASN A 34 14.55 0.01 0.58
CA ASN A 34 15.06 -0.06 -0.78
C ASN A 34 16.22 -1.06 -0.96
N GLU A 35 16.82 -1.53 0.14
CA GLU A 35 17.87 -2.55 0.14
C GLU A 35 17.24 -3.93 0.26
N LEU A 36 17.30 -4.71 -0.84
CA LEU A 36 16.69 -6.03 -0.94
C LEU A 36 17.76 -7.13 -1.07
N PRO A 37 17.51 -8.33 -0.52
CA PRO A 37 16.33 -8.73 0.25
C PRO A 37 16.32 -8.14 1.66
N TRP A 38 15.13 -7.98 2.26
CA TRP A 38 15.02 -7.62 3.68
C TRP A 38 15.59 -8.75 4.56
N PRO A 39 16.17 -8.43 5.73
CA PRO A 39 16.73 -9.43 6.67
C PRO A 39 15.60 -10.17 7.42
N LEU A 40 14.67 -10.71 6.68
CA LEU A 40 13.49 -11.44 7.13
C LEU A 40 13.37 -12.76 6.39
N ASP A 41 12.95 -13.81 7.09
CA ASP A 41 12.74 -15.12 6.50
C ASP A 41 11.54 -15.12 5.54
N SER A 42 11.59 -15.97 4.51
CA SER A 42 10.45 -16.23 3.64
C SER A 42 9.34 -16.94 4.43
N ASP A 43 8.09 -16.68 4.06
CA ASP A 43 6.91 -17.35 4.65
C ASP A 43 6.82 -17.24 6.19
N ALA A 44 7.27 -16.10 6.74
CA ALA A 44 7.32 -15.90 8.18
C ALA A 44 6.04 -15.22 8.73
N PHE A 45 5.35 -14.43 7.93
CA PHE A 45 4.28 -13.55 8.41
C PHE A 45 2.91 -13.93 7.88
N ASP A 46 1.91 -13.90 8.75
CA ASP A 46 0.50 -14.16 8.45
C ASP A 46 -0.26 -12.85 8.12
N ARG A 47 0.35 -11.71 8.50
CA ARG A 47 -0.18 -10.36 8.24
C ARG A 47 0.95 -9.37 8.06
N VAL A 48 0.75 -8.44 7.11
CA VAL A 48 1.69 -7.34 6.84
C VAL A 48 0.91 -6.02 6.85
N HIS A 49 1.40 -5.05 7.58
CA HIS A 49 0.93 -3.65 7.54
C HIS A 49 1.97 -2.79 6.83
N MET A 50 1.52 -1.91 5.96
CA MET A 50 2.31 -0.88 5.30
C MET A 50 1.46 0.39 5.18
N SER A 51 1.73 1.37 6.04
CA SER A 51 0.95 2.61 6.12
C SER A 51 1.82 3.82 5.83
N HIS A 52 1.54 4.52 4.72
CA HIS A 52 2.29 5.70 4.26
C HIS A 52 3.78 5.40 4.08
N ILE A 53 4.08 4.32 3.36
CA ILE A 53 5.44 3.84 3.09
C ILE A 53 5.66 3.56 1.60
N ILE A 54 4.66 2.97 0.92
CA ILE A 54 4.82 2.53 -0.48
C ILE A 54 5.07 3.70 -1.43
N GLU A 55 4.65 4.91 -1.08
CA GLU A 55 4.92 6.15 -1.81
C GLU A 55 6.38 6.61 -1.72
N HIS A 56 7.12 6.14 -0.73
CA HIS A 56 8.53 6.49 -0.52
C HIS A 56 9.52 5.49 -1.15
N VAL A 57 9.07 4.29 -1.52
CA VAL A 57 9.98 3.27 -2.09
C VAL A 57 10.33 3.58 -3.54
N ARG A 58 11.59 3.32 -3.91
CA ARG A 58 12.09 3.56 -5.28
C ARG A 58 11.48 2.61 -6.30
N ASP A 59 11.21 1.36 -5.91
CA ASP A 59 10.67 0.32 -6.78
C ASP A 59 9.54 -0.42 -6.08
N VAL A 60 8.31 0.00 -6.41
CA VAL A 60 7.08 -0.59 -5.86
C VAL A 60 6.96 -2.07 -6.22
N THR A 61 7.38 -2.46 -7.43
CA THR A 61 7.22 -3.85 -7.88
C THR A 61 8.15 -4.79 -7.12
N ARG A 62 9.38 -4.38 -6.89
CA ARG A 62 10.33 -5.15 -6.06
C ARG A 62 9.92 -5.19 -4.60
N THR A 63 9.41 -4.08 -4.05
CA THR A 63 8.90 -4.03 -2.69
C THR A 63 7.71 -4.97 -2.50
N MET A 64 6.77 -4.99 -3.44
CA MET A 64 5.62 -5.91 -3.38
C MET A 64 6.05 -7.38 -3.54
N ALA A 65 7.08 -7.65 -4.35
CA ALA A 65 7.67 -8.98 -4.46
C ALA A 65 8.31 -9.43 -3.14
N GLU A 66 8.94 -8.50 -2.43
CA GLU A 66 9.55 -8.79 -1.14
C GLU A 66 8.48 -9.01 -0.05
N ILE A 67 7.41 -8.23 -0.03
CA ILE A 67 6.24 -8.49 0.82
C ILE A 67 5.68 -9.89 0.54
N TRP A 68 5.53 -10.26 -0.73
CA TRP A 68 5.07 -11.59 -1.12
C TRP A 68 6.02 -12.70 -0.64
N ARG A 69 7.35 -12.47 -0.70
CA ARG A 69 8.36 -13.43 -0.22
C ARG A 69 8.24 -13.70 1.27
N VAL A 70 8.17 -12.64 2.09
CA VAL A 70 8.17 -12.75 3.56
C VAL A 70 6.83 -13.18 4.14
N ALA A 71 5.73 -12.88 3.44
CA ALA A 71 4.40 -13.28 3.85
C ALA A 71 4.09 -14.73 3.42
N ARG A 72 3.31 -15.45 4.21
CA ARG A 72 2.85 -16.81 3.90
C ARG A 72 1.78 -16.80 2.80
N ASP A 73 1.57 -17.96 2.17
CA ASP A 73 0.37 -18.15 1.36
C ASP A 73 -0.89 -17.91 2.19
N GLY A 74 -1.84 -17.16 1.63
CA GLY A 74 -3.07 -16.75 2.31
C GLY A 74 -2.90 -15.61 3.32
N ALA A 75 -1.70 -15.06 3.52
CA ALA A 75 -1.47 -13.93 4.43
C ALA A 75 -2.20 -12.66 3.97
N ASP A 76 -2.67 -11.88 4.93
CA ASP A 76 -3.29 -10.59 4.71
C ASP A 76 -2.25 -9.47 4.62
N VAL A 77 -2.37 -8.59 3.62
CA VAL A 77 -1.51 -7.41 3.45
C VAL A 77 -2.37 -6.15 3.40
N PHE A 78 -2.18 -5.26 4.35
CA PHE A 78 -2.90 -3.99 4.44
C PHE A 78 -1.99 -2.84 4.03
N VAL A 79 -2.36 -2.15 2.97
CA VAL A 79 -1.63 -0.99 2.45
C VAL A 79 -2.50 0.25 2.56
N VAL A 80 -1.94 1.31 3.13
CA VAL A 80 -2.53 2.66 3.13
C VAL A 80 -1.51 3.60 2.50
N THR A 81 -1.96 4.41 1.52
CA THR A 81 -1.10 5.38 0.82
C THR A 81 -1.92 6.55 0.32
N PRO A 82 -1.37 7.76 0.17
CA PRO A 82 -2.11 8.87 -0.41
C PRO A 82 -2.57 8.54 -1.83
N HIS A 83 -3.83 8.86 -2.12
CA HIS A 83 -4.34 8.81 -3.49
C HIS A 83 -3.67 9.89 -4.35
N PHE A 84 -3.44 9.65 -5.64
CA PHE A 84 -2.77 10.62 -6.53
C PHE A 84 -3.44 11.99 -6.55
N SER A 85 -4.75 12.09 -6.31
CA SER A 85 -5.45 13.37 -6.26
C SER A 85 -5.38 14.07 -4.90
N SER A 86 -4.83 13.39 -3.87
CA SER A 86 -4.65 13.99 -2.55
C SER A 86 -3.55 15.04 -2.57
N HIS A 87 -3.78 16.18 -1.90
CA HIS A 87 -2.69 17.13 -1.67
C HIS A 87 -1.54 16.52 -0.88
N ASN A 88 -1.82 15.56 0.02
CA ASN A 88 -0.80 14.85 0.79
C ASN A 88 0.15 14.05 -0.10
N SER A 89 -0.30 13.63 -1.30
CA SER A 89 0.56 12.94 -2.26
C SER A 89 1.74 13.81 -2.74
N TYR A 90 1.61 15.13 -2.66
CA TYR A 90 2.59 16.11 -3.15
C TYR A 90 3.20 16.99 -2.07
N THR A 91 2.65 16.99 -0.85
CA THR A 91 3.12 17.86 0.24
C THR A 91 4.45 17.40 0.81
N ASP A 92 4.65 16.08 0.89
CA ASP A 92 5.92 15.51 1.35
C ASP A 92 6.88 15.37 0.16
N PRO A 93 8.05 16.08 0.17
CA PRO A 93 9.01 16.02 -0.92
C PRO A 93 9.73 14.66 -1.04
N THR A 94 9.58 13.77 -0.07
CA THR A 94 10.14 12.43 -0.11
C THR A 94 9.23 11.40 -0.79
N HIS A 95 8.02 11.78 -1.17
CA HIS A 95 7.14 10.95 -2.00
C HIS A 95 7.69 10.87 -3.44
N VAL A 96 8.06 9.69 -3.84
CA VAL A 96 8.59 9.41 -5.20
C VAL A 96 7.57 8.68 -6.09
N ARG A 97 6.42 8.30 -5.54
CA ARG A 97 5.33 7.62 -6.23
C ARG A 97 3.98 8.25 -5.91
N HIS A 98 3.15 8.40 -6.95
CA HIS A 98 1.76 8.85 -6.84
C HIS A 98 0.88 7.71 -7.35
N LEU A 99 0.12 7.08 -6.46
CA LEU A 99 -0.62 5.86 -6.75
C LEU A 99 -2.11 6.14 -6.96
N ALA A 100 -2.70 5.42 -7.89
CA ALA A 100 -4.13 5.27 -8.06
C ALA A 100 -4.59 4.00 -7.34
N ALA A 101 -5.87 3.91 -6.99
CA ALA A 101 -6.41 2.68 -6.41
C ALA A 101 -6.21 1.48 -7.35
N ARG A 102 -6.37 1.71 -8.66
CA ARG A 102 -6.16 0.68 -9.68
C ARG A 102 -4.70 0.22 -9.82
N SER A 103 -3.71 0.97 -9.30
CA SER A 103 -2.31 0.54 -9.32
C SER A 103 -2.11 -0.82 -8.64
N PHE A 104 -2.94 -1.15 -7.65
CA PHE A 104 -2.86 -2.44 -6.94
C PHE A 104 -3.35 -3.63 -7.77
N ARG A 105 -4.18 -3.42 -8.81
CA ARG A 105 -4.58 -4.49 -9.76
C ARG A 105 -3.40 -5.05 -10.54
N TYR A 106 -2.35 -4.26 -10.68
CA TYR A 106 -1.10 -4.69 -11.31
C TYR A 106 -0.52 -5.95 -10.65
N PHE A 107 -0.79 -6.17 -9.37
CA PHE A 107 -0.26 -7.30 -8.60
C PHE A 107 -1.22 -8.50 -8.54
N THR A 108 -2.41 -8.44 -9.16
CA THR A 108 -3.37 -9.55 -9.13
C THR A 108 -3.20 -10.54 -10.29
N GLY A 109 -2.37 -10.22 -11.26
CA GLY A 109 -2.17 -11.04 -12.45
C GLY A 109 -3.13 -10.73 -13.62
N GLU A 110 -4.16 -9.92 -13.38
CA GLU A 110 -5.10 -9.52 -14.45
C GLU A 110 -4.44 -8.54 -15.44
N ASP A 111 -3.68 -7.56 -14.93
CA ASP A 111 -3.01 -6.53 -15.73
C ASP A 111 -1.49 -6.78 -15.86
N CYS A 112 -0.93 -7.68 -15.06
CA CYS A 112 0.52 -7.86 -14.91
C CYS A 112 1.17 -8.80 -15.92
N ALA A 113 0.40 -9.64 -16.62
CA ALA A 113 0.95 -10.68 -17.50
C ALA A 113 1.85 -10.15 -18.62
N THR A 114 1.74 -8.87 -18.95
CA THR A 114 2.44 -8.26 -20.09
C THR A 114 3.83 -7.69 -19.73
N PHE A 115 4.06 -7.31 -18.48
CA PHE A 115 5.24 -6.50 -18.13
C PHE A 115 6.25 -7.12 -17.17
N SER A 116 5.85 -8.00 -16.24
CA SER A 116 6.77 -8.34 -15.16
C SER A 116 7.40 -9.72 -15.23
N GLY A 117 6.85 -10.68 -15.96
CA GLY A 117 7.29 -12.08 -15.87
C GLY A 117 7.31 -12.63 -14.43
N SER A 118 6.79 -11.85 -13.48
CA SER A 118 6.83 -12.15 -12.06
C SER A 118 5.78 -13.21 -11.71
N SER A 119 6.19 -14.18 -10.88
CA SER A 119 5.27 -15.15 -10.26
C SER A 119 4.48 -14.57 -9.08
N VAL A 120 4.77 -13.33 -8.69
CA VAL A 120 4.12 -12.64 -7.56
C VAL A 120 2.65 -12.43 -7.85
N ARG A 121 1.80 -12.92 -6.96
CA ARG A 121 0.33 -12.83 -7.09
C ARG A 121 -0.31 -12.48 -5.76
N PHE A 122 -1.29 -11.59 -5.86
CA PHE A 122 -2.20 -11.27 -4.78
C PHE A 122 -3.64 -11.34 -5.28
N SER A 123 -4.60 -11.52 -4.40
CA SER A 123 -6.00 -11.16 -4.66
C SER A 123 -6.34 -9.89 -3.89
N ILE A 124 -7.16 -9.02 -4.47
CA ILE A 124 -7.70 -7.84 -3.78
C ILE A 124 -8.96 -8.29 -3.04
N GLU A 125 -8.89 -8.26 -1.71
CA GLU A 125 -10.04 -8.56 -0.82
C GLU A 125 -10.84 -7.30 -0.50
N GLY A 126 -10.19 -6.13 -0.54
CA GLY A 126 -10.82 -4.83 -0.35
C GLY A 126 -10.01 -3.70 -0.95
N LEU A 127 -10.72 -2.74 -1.55
CA LEU A 127 -10.11 -1.54 -2.13
C LEU A 127 -11.05 -0.37 -1.89
N GLU A 128 -10.62 0.57 -1.06
CA GLU A 128 -11.43 1.69 -0.62
C GLU A 128 -10.66 3.00 -0.75
N LEU A 129 -11.36 4.06 -1.18
CA LEU A 129 -10.87 5.44 -1.10
C LEU A 129 -11.44 6.13 0.12
N THR A 130 -10.59 6.81 0.88
CA THR A 130 -11.01 7.71 1.94
C THR A 130 -11.19 9.12 1.40
N PHE A 131 -12.06 9.89 2.06
CA PHE A 131 -12.36 11.27 1.72
C PHE A 131 -12.34 12.12 2.99
N GLY A 132 -12.26 13.43 2.83
CA GLY A 132 -12.31 14.38 3.94
C GLY A 132 -13.66 14.40 4.67
N LYS A 133 -13.89 15.48 5.39
CA LYS A 133 -15.07 15.64 6.24
C LYS A 133 -16.12 16.62 5.68
N ASN A 134 -15.89 17.16 4.48
CA ASN A 134 -16.89 18.01 3.82
C ASN A 134 -18.07 17.15 3.36
N PHE A 135 -19.24 17.38 3.98
CA PHE A 135 -20.42 16.53 3.77
C PHE A 135 -20.86 16.46 2.31
N VAL A 136 -20.79 17.58 1.57
CA VAL A 136 -21.29 17.66 0.20
C VAL A 136 -20.25 17.13 -0.80
N LEU A 137 -19.05 17.73 -0.82
CA LEU A 137 -18.03 17.40 -1.83
C LEU A 137 -17.44 16.02 -1.61
N ASP A 138 -17.06 15.69 -0.38
CA ASP A 138 -16.50 14.38 -0.07
C ASP A 138 -17.56 13.28 -0.13
N GLY A 139 -18.83 13.62 0.16
CA GLY A 139 -19.96 12.71 -0.03
C GLY A 139 -20.17 12.34 -1.50
N ALA A 140 -20.12 13.33 -2.40
CA ALA A 140 -20.23 13.10 -3.85
C ALA A 140 -19.05 12.27 -4.39
N GLY A 141 -17.82 12.61 -3.99
CA GLY A 141 -16.62 11.84 -4.36
C GLY A 141 -16.69 10.38 -3.92
N ARG A 142 -17.08 10.16 -2.68
CA ARG A 142 -17.27 8.81 -2.11
C ARG A 142 -18.35 8.01 -2.85
N TRP A 143 -19.45 8.65 -3.16
CA TRP A 143 -20.53 8.00 -3.90
C TRP A 143 -20.08 7.59 -5.30
N LEU A 144 -19.42 8.49 -6.05
CA LEU A 144 -18.89 8.23 -7.39
C LEU A 144 -17.85 7.10 -7.36
N ALA A 145 -16.89 7.16 -6.44
CA ALA A 145 -15.83 6.15 -6.32
C ALA A 145 -16.39 4.75 -6.01
N ARG A 146 -17.43 4.67 -5.18
CA ARG A 146 -18.10 3.40 -4.87
C ARG A 146 -18.88 2.81 -6.03
N HIS A 147 -19.48 3.65 -6.88
CA HIS A 147 -20.30 3.18 -8.02
C HIS A 147 -19.44 2.84 -9.24
N ASN A 148 -18.42 3.65 -9.51
CA ASN A 148 -17.50 3.41 -10.63
C ASN A 148 -16.14 4.05 -10.34
N LEU A 149 -15.25 3.27 -9.72
CA LEU A 149 -13.92 3.72 -9.33
C LEU A 149 -13.10 4.21 -10.54
N GLU A 150 -13.17 3.50 -11.67
CA GLU A 150 -12.43 3.86 -12.88
C GLU A 150 -12.91 5.20 -13.46
N TRP A 151 -14.22 5.39 -13.56
CA TRP A 151 -14.79 6.64 -14.01
C TRP A 151 -14.41 7.80 -13.08
N TYR A 152 -14.49 7.55 -11.74
CA TYR A 152 -14.12 8.55 -10.74
C TYR A 152 -12.66 8.96 -10.91
N GLU A 153 -11.70 8.02 -10.95
CA GLU A 153 -10.27 8.33 -11.09
C GLU A 153 -9.97 9.07 -12.40
N ARG A 154 -10.66 8.73 -13.49
CA ARG A 154 -10.44 9.31 -14.81
C ARG A 154 -11.00 10.73 -14.97
N HIS A 155 -12.16 11.01 -14.35
CA HIS A 155 -12.93 12.21 -14.67
C HIS A 155 -13.21 13.14 -13.48
N ALA A 156 -13.29 12.61 -12.26
CA ALA A 156 -13.76 13.37 -11.10
C ALA A 156 -12.68 13.59 -10.03
N ALA A 157 -11.65 12.78 -9.97
CA ALA A 157 -10.70 12.77 -8.87
C ALA A 157 -9.97 14.10 -8.62
N TRP A 158 -9.74 14.90 -9.67
CA TRP A 158 -9.10 16.22 -9.52
C TRP A 158 -10.05 17.33 -9.04
N VAL A 159 -11.36 17.10 -9.13
CA VAL A 159 -12.39 18.06 -8.68
C VAL A 159 -12.93 17.67 -7.30
N LEU A 160 -13.01 16.38 -7.05
CA LEU A 160 -13.48 15.77 -5.80
C LEU A 160 -12.38 14.83 -5.25
N PRO A 161 -11.27 15.37 -4.74
CA PRO A 161 -10.09 14.58 -4.43
C PRO A 161 -10.33 13.58 -3.30
N ALA A 162 -9.87 12.35 -3.48
CA ALA A 162 -9.74 11.40 -2.39
C ALA A 162 -8.51 11.72 -1.53
N GLN A 163 -8.48 11.23 -0.31
CA GLN A 163 -7.33 11.38 0.60
C GLN A 163 -6.38 10.20 0.46
N ASP A 164 -6.81 9.01 0.86
CA ASP A 164 -5.99 7.82 0.86
C ASP A 164 -6.67 6.68 0.11
N ILE A 165 -5.82 5.77 -0.36
CA ILE A 165 -6.17 4.43 -0.80
C ILE A 165 -5.97 3.51 0.39
N ARG A 166 -6.96 2.68 0.70
CA ARG A 166 -6.86 1.54 1.61
C ARG A 166 -7.02 0.28 0.81
N CYS A 167 -5.97 -0.50 0.71
CA CYS A 167 -5.97 -1.74 -0.05
C CYS A 167 -5.72 -2.93 0.88
N HIS A 168 -6.62 -3.90 0.87
CA HIS A 168 -6.46 -5.18 1.52
C HIS A 168 -6.19 -6.23 0.44
N LEU A 169 -5.00 -6.79 0.48
CA LEU A 169 -4.53 -7.83 -0.42
C LEU A 169 -4.38 -9.15 0.34
N ARG A 170 -4.51 -10.25 -0.38
CA ARG A 170 -4.16 -11.57 0.13
C ARG A 170 -3.11 -12.23 -0.75
N VAL A 171 -2.07 -12.75 -0.14
CA VAL A 171 -0.96 -13.43 -0.83
C VAL A 171 -1.46 -14.72 -1.47
N ARG A 172 -1.00 -14.99 -2.70
CA ARG A 172 -1.26 -16.23 -3.45
C ARG A 172 0.07 -16.81 -3.93
N LYS A 173 0.43 -17.97 -3.41
CA LYS A 173 1.66 -18.70 -3.80
C LYS A 173 1.35 -19.97 -4.56
#